data_834da4513488ab754b7a808a9e9f3dfa
#
_entry.id   834da4513488ab754b7a808a9e9f3dfa
#
_cell.length_a   1.000
_cell.length_b   1.000
_cell.length_c   1.000
_cell.angle_alpha   90.00
_cell.angle_beta   90.00
_cell.angle_gamma   90.00
#
_symmetry.space_group_name_H-M   'P 1'
#
loop_
_entity.id
_entity.type
_entity.pdbx_description
1 polymer ?
#
loop_
_entity_poly.entity_id
_entity_poly.type
_entity_poly.pdbx_seq_one_letter_code
_entity_poly.pdbx_strand_id
1 'polypeptide(L)'
;CLLCLRSEADPNICGEKLERYGLCAHVFCLFFANDLFPQRNKRAGFLGLLPKDIQYTIDQAAQKHCFICGQSGATITCCEADCDLSFHLPCAKEAGCVTQYITPYRSFCPAHSPEQTVEATPEPDTQCLMCMDPVEDRKTYNTMVCPACKTAWFHRDCVQNQAIHSGFSIFSCPHCQNEYRFVMEMLIMGIRIPRRGPSWEEHGAYEQLYERHSHCNASDCLFLGGREEAEEEGPWKLLLCSSCAAEGTHRCCSGLRESTSNWECDNCA
;
A
#
# COMPACT_ATOMS: atom_id res chain seq x y z
N CYS A 1 -22.39 2.24 5.96
CA CYS A 1 -21.51 2.66 7.08
C CYS A 1 -22.25 3.69 7.94
N LEU A 2 -22.38 3.42 9.22
CA LEU A 2 -23.10 4.29 10.17
C LEU A 2 -22.41 5.63 10.45
N LEU A 3 -21.10 5.74 10.12
CA LEU A 3 -20.31 6.95 10.39
C LEU A 3 -20.19 7.89 9.20
N CYS A 4 -20.27 7.40 7.98
CA CYS A 4 -20.19 8.27 6.79
C CYS A 4 -21.47 8.22 5.94
N LEU A 5 -22.46 7.45 6.35
CA LEU A 5 -23.79 7.27 5.76
C LEU A 5 -23.78 6.77 4.30
N ARG A 6 -22.62 6.36 3.76
CA ARG A 6 -22.52 5.80 2.40
C ARG A 6 -22.57 4.26 2.44
N SER A 7 -23.30 3.67 1.50
CA SER A 7 -23.32 2.22 1.28
C SER A 7 -22.02 1.75 0.61
N GLU A 8 -21.50 2.55 -0.32
CA GLU A 8 -20.27 2.33 -1.04
C GLU A 8 -19.35 3.53 -0.85
N ALA A 9 -18.07 3.26 -0.68
CA ALA A 9 -17.01 4.26 -0.57
C ALA A 9 -15.71 3.65 -1.05
N ASP A 10 -14.79 4.48 -1.53
CA ASP A 10 -13.48 4.03 -1.99
C ASP A 10 -12.75 3.29 -0.84
N PRO A 11 -12.46 1.98 -1.00
CA PRO A 11 -11.77 1.20 0.02
C PRO A 11 -10.32 1.69 0.26
N ASN A 12 -9.75 2.40 -0.70
CA ASN A 12 -8.43 3.02 -0.55
C ASN A 12 -8.46 4.22 0.40
N ILE A 13 -9.61 4.85 0.59
CA ILE A 13 -9.81 5.97 1.52
C ILE A 13 -10.42 5.48 2.82
N CYS A 14 -11.52 4.74 2.73
CA CYS A 14 -12.34 4.37 3.89
C CYS A 14 -11.94 3.03 4.52
N GLY A 15 -11.13 2.22 3.83
CA GLY A 15 -10.84 0.85 4.23
C GLY A 15 -12.02 -0.09 4.01
N GLU A 16 -11.85 -1.33 4.42
CA GLU A 16 -12.89 -2.35 4.35
C GLU A 16 -14.12 -1.99 5.21
N LYS A 17 -15.28 -2.42 4.76
CA LYS A 17 -16.51 -2.30 5.53
C LYS A 17 -16.68 -3.53 6.41
N LEU A 18 -16.70 -3.33 7.70
CA LEU A 18 -16.87 -4.36 8.71
C LEU A 18 -18.30 -4.35 9.24
N GLU A 19 -18.85 -5.54 9.49
CA GLU A 19 -20.15 -5.72 10.13
C GLU A 19 -20.00 -6.63 11.36
N ARG A 20 -20.32 -6.08 12.52
CA ARG A 20 -20.30 -6.79 13.80
C ARG A 20 -21.30 -6.20 14.78
N TYR A 21 -21.89 -7.04 15.62
CA TYR A 21 -22.83 -6.61 16.67
C TYR A 21 -23.98 -5.75 16.15
N GLY A 22 -24.43 -5.97 14.91
CA GLY A 22 -25.46 -5.16 14.25
C GLY A 22 -24.99 -3.76 13.82
N LEU A 23 -23.72 -3.45 13.96
CA LEU A 23 -23.12 -2.21 13.48
C LEU A 23 -22.33 -2.48 12.19
N CYS A 24 -22.45 -1.54 11.25
CA CYS A 24 -21.72 -1.59 9.98
C CYS A 24 -20.91 -0.30 9.79
N ALA A 25 -19.60 -0.40 9.69
CA ALA A 25 -18.71 0.76 9.54
C ALA A 25 -17.45 0.43 8.74
N HIS A 26 -16.92 1.42 8.01
CA HIS A 26 -15.60 1.32 7.41
C HIS A 26 -14.49 1.47 8.47
N VAL A 27 -13.41 0.75 8.30
CA VAL A 27 -12.27 0.73 9.23
C VAL A 27 -11.74 2.14 9.51
N PHE A 28 -11.51 2.94 8.47
CA PHE A 28 -10.96 4.28 8.68
C PHE A 28 -12.01 5.30 9.12
N CYS A 29 -13.29 5.10 8.81
CA CYS A 29 -14.33 5.92 9.41
C CYS A 29 -14.38 5.75 10.94
N LEU A 30 -14.05 4.57 11.46
CA LEU A 30 -13.90 4.34 12.91
C LEU A 30 -12.64 5.03 13.47
N PHE A 31 -11.49 4.89 12.80
CA PHE A 31 -10.24 5.45 13.32
C PHE A 31 -10.16 6.97 13.27
N PHE A 32 -10.83 7.60 12.30
CA PHE A 32 -10.88 9.06 12.19
C PHE A 32 -12.02 9.71 12.97
N ALA A 33 -13.02 8.94 13.42
CA ALA A 33 -14.11 9.49 14.19
C ALA A 33 -13.61 10.10 15.50
N ASN A 34 -14.06 11.31 15.79
CA ASN A 34 -13.71 11.99 17.02
C ASN A 34 -14.19 11.22 18.25
N ASP A 35 -13.43 11.32 19.34
CA ASP A 35 -13.75 10.73 20.65
C ASP A 35 -13.84 9.19 20.67
N LEU A 36 -13.43 8.51 19.58
CA LEU A 36 -13.29 7.06 19.56
C LEU A 36 -11.85 6.63 19.84
N PHE A 37 -11.63 6.04 21.00
CA PHE A 37 -10.32 5.56 21.43
C PHE A 37 -10.33 4.02 21.58
N PRO A 38 -9.43 3.30 20.87
CA PRO A 38 -9.33 1.85 21.02
C PRO A 38 -8.91 1.47 22.44
N GLN A 39 -9.62 0.51 23.03
CA GLN A 39 -9.22 -0.11 24.29
C GLN A 39 -7.88 -0.86 24.13
N ARG A 40 -7.14 -1.04 25.22
CA ARG A 40 -5.87 -1.81 25.22
C ARG A 40 -6.01 -3.21 24.62
N ASN A 41 -7.18 -3.83 24.78
CA ASN A 41 -7.46 -5.14 24.19
C ASN A 41 -8.09 -4.97 22.79
N LYS A 42 -7.25 -4.98 21.77
CA LYS A 42 -7.66 -4.85 20.36
C LYS A 42 -8.58 -5.99 19.84
N ARG A 43 -8.77 -7.08 20.61
CA ARG A 43 -9.66 -8.19 20.26
C ARG A 43 -11.11 -7.95 20.76
N ALA A 44 -11.31 -6.98 21.65
CA ALA A 44 -12.63 -6.64 22.14
C ALA A 44 -13.36 -5.73 21.15
N GLY A 45 -14.65 -5.98 20.95
CA GLY A 45 -15.52 -5.14 20.14
C GLY A 45 -15.12 -5.04 18.66
N PHE A 46 -15.22 -3.84 18.11
CA PHE A 46 -14.86 -3.45 16.75
C PHE A 46 -13.44 -2.90 16.74
N LEU A 47 -12.44 -3.71 16.44
CA LEU A 47 -11.02 -3.29 16.41
C LEU A 47 -10.55 -2.64 17.74
N GLY A 48 -11.08 -3.10 18.88
CA GLY A 48 -10.82 -2.51 20.19
C GLY A 48 -11.78 -1.40 20.59
N LEU A 49 -12.73 -1.02 19.74
CA LEU A 49 -13.77 -0.03 20.04
C LEU A 49 -15.03 -0.73 20.57
N LEU A 50 -15.61 -0.22 21.62
CA LEU A 50 -16.84 -0.81 22.18
C LEU A 50 -18.06 -0.33 21.39
N PRO A 51 -19.05 -1.19 21.13
CA PRO A 51 -20.27 -0.81 20.41
C PRO A 51 -21.00 0.41 21.01
N LYS A 52 -21.00 0.53 22.34
CA LYS A 52 -21.60 1.67 23.04
C LYS A 52 -20.91 3.00 22.75
N ASP A 53 -19.57 2.99 22.61
CA ASP A 53 -18.79 4.19 22.33
C ASP A 53 -18.99 4.61 20.87
N ILE A 54 -19.12 3.66 19.95
CA ILE A 54 -19.46 3.92 18.54
C ILE A 54 -20.86 4.53 18.45
N GLN A 55 -21.85 3.96 19.16
CA GLN A 55 -23.20 4.51 19.17
C GLN A 55 -23.24 5.92 19.74
N TYR A 56 -22.53 6.16 20.84
CA TYR A 56 -22.40 7.50 21.41
C TYR A 56 -21.82 8.50 20.40
N THR A 57 -20.78 8.14 19.69
CA THR A 57 -20.17 9.01 18.65
C THR A 57 -21.17 9.29 17.51
N ILE A 58 -21.95 8.30 17.08
CA ILE A 58 -23.00 8.49 16.07
C ILE A 58 -24.05 9.49 16.57
N ASP A 59 -24.51 9.35 17.82
CA ASP A 59 -25.50 10.23 18.42
C ASP A 59 -25.00 11.67 18.54
N GLN A 60 -23.74 11.86 18.93
CA GLN A 60 -23.10 13.19 18.97
C GLN A 60 -22.94 13.80 17.57
N ALA A 61 -22.59 13.00 16.58
CA ALA A 61 -22.42 13.46 15.21
C ALA A 61 -23.77 13.81 14.52
N ALA A 62 -24.90 13.32 15.00
CA ALA A 62 -26.23 13.58 14.42
C ALA A 62 -26.55 15.07 14.29
N GLN A 63 -25.98 15.90 15.18
CA GLN A 63 -26.14 17.36 15.16
C GLN A 63 -25.07 18.10 14.34
N LYS A 64 -24.03 17.40 13.90
CA LYS A 64 -22.94 17.98 13.12
C LYS A 64 -23.20 17.78 11.62
N HIS A 65 -23.05 18.85 10.85
CA HIS A 65 -23.19 18.81 9.39
C HIS A 65 -21.84 18.76 8.72
N CYS A 66 -21.71 17.96 7.69
CA CYS A 66 -20.55 17.95 6.84
C CYS A 66 -20.48 19.27 6.06
N PHE A 67 -19.43 20.07 6.27
CA PHE A 67 -19.28 21.35 5.59
C PHE A 67 -19.11 21.20 4.06
N ILE A 68 -18.87 19.98 3.57
CA ILE A 68 -18.65 19.69 2.16
C ILE A 68 -19.97 19.31 1.46
N CYS A 69 -20.67 18.29 1.97
CA CYS A 69 -21.91 17.80 1.35
C CYS A 69 -23.19 18.33 2.02
N GLY A 70 -23.10 19.05 3.13
CA GLY A 70 -24.23 19.59 3.87
C GLY A 70 -25.05 18.59 4.69
N GLN A 71 -24.80 17.29 4.57
CA GLN A 71 -25.54 16.25 5.28
C GLN A 71 -25.09 16.15 6.74
N SER A 72 -26.03 15.80 7.64
CA SER A 72 -25.74 15.54 9.05
C SER A 72 -24.97 14.23 9.26
N GLY A 73 -24.47 14.00 10.47
CA GLY A 73 -23.75 12.79 10.84
C GLY A 73 -22.24 12.84 10.57
N ALA A 74 -21.66 14.04 10.46
CA ALA A 74 -20.23 14.21 10.27
C ALA A 74 -19.45 13.85 11.54
N THR A 75 -18.74 12.73 11.52
CA THR A 75 -18.03 12.19 12.69
C THR A 75 -16.59 12.68 12.83
N ILE A 76 -16.05 13.39 11.84
CA ILE A 76 -14.69 13.89 11.82
C ILE A 76 -14.72 15.42 11.95
N THR A 77 -13.98 15.96 12.91
CA THR A 77 -13.83 17.41 13.10
C THR A 77 -12.34 17.78 12.93
N CYS A 78 -12.07 18.95 12.39
CA CYS A 78 -10.70 19.46 12.25
C CYS A 78 -9.98 19.44 13.62
N CYS A 79 -8.71 19.00 13.62
CA CYS A 79 -7.90 18.90 14.83
C CYS A 79 -7.30 20.23 15.30
N GLU A 80 -7.49 21.31 14.51
CA GLU A 80 -7.00 22.64 14.93
C GLU A 80 -7.87 23.19 16.06
N ALA A 81 -7.20 23.84 17.01
CA ALA A 81 -7.89 24.48 18.12
C ALA A 81 -8.89 25.53 17.60
N ASP A 82 -10.05 25.57 18.22
CA ASP A 82 -11.14 26.50 17.89
C ASP A 82 -11.75 26.33 16.47
N CYS A 83 -11.45 25.20 15.78
CA CYS A 83 -12.06 24.86 14.51
C CYS A 83 -13.14 23.78 14.69
N ASP A 84 -14.38 24.11 14.34
CA ASP A 84 -15.56 23.23 14.47
C ASP A 84 -15.99 22.58 13.15
N LEU A 85 -15.23 22.80 12.05
CA LEU A 85 -15.53 22.23 10.76
C LEU A 85 -15.50 20.72 10.81
N SER A 86 -16.67 20.12 10.55
CA SER A 86 -16.85 18.67 10.57
C SER A 86 -17.16 18.12 9.17
N PHE A 87 -16.73 16.92 8.89
CA PHE A 87 -16.89 16.30 7.59
C PHE A 87 -16.96 14.76 7.65
N HIS A 88 -17.43 14.15 6.57
CA HIS A 88 -17.36 12.71 6.35
C HIS A 88 -16.03 12.35 5.68
N LEU A 89 -15.44 11.21 6.06
CA LEU A 89 -14.19 10.75 5.45
C LEU A 89 -14.23 10.68 3.90
N PRO A 90 -15.30 10.12 3.26
CA PRO A 90 -15.38 10.10 1.80
C PRO A 90 -15.44 11.48 1.14
N CYS A 91 -15.86 12.52 1.87
CA CYS A 91 -15.94 13.88 1.36
C CYS A 91 -14.61 14.64 1.47
N ALA A 92 -13.70 14.18 2.32
CA ALA A 92 -12.47 14.89 2.67
C ALA A 92 -11.62 15.30 1.46
N LYS A 93 -11.49 14.41 0.49
CA LYS A 93 -10.70 14.64 -0.73
C LYS A 93 -11.26 15.77 -1.60
N GLU A 94 -12.57 15.85 -1.74
CA GLU A 94 -13.25 16.83 -2.60
C GLU A 94 -12.96 18.28 -2.16
N ALA A 95 -12.82 18.49 -0.86
CA ALA A 95 -12.52 19.82 -0.31
C ALA A 95 -11.05 20.07 -0.02
N GLY A 96 -10.15 19.10 -0.27
CA GLY A 96 -8.73 19.26 0.05
C GLY A 96 -8.42 19.12 1.55
N CYS A 97 -9.26 18.41 2.31
CA CYS A 97 -8.96 18.05 3.69
C CYS A 97 -7.81 17.04 3.75
N VAL A 98 -6.96 17.16 4.75
CA VAL A 98 -5.88 16.19 5.01
C VAL A 98 -6.27 15.29 6.17
N THR A 99 -6.28 13.98 5.92
CA THR A 99 -6.50 12.92 6.92
C THR A 99 -5.23 12.07 7.02
N GLN A 100 -4.59 12.04 8.20
CA GLN A 100 -3.32 11.36 8.43
C GLN A 100 -3.56 9.90 8.86
N TYR A 101 -3.28 8.92 8.00
CA TYR A 101 -3.48 7.47 8.24
C TYR A 101 -2.44 6.85 9.19
N ILE A 102 -2.01 7.64 10.18
CA ILE A 102 -1.11 7.23 11.27
C ILE A 102 -1.70 7.66 12.61
N THR A 103 -1.40 6.91 13.67
CA THR A 103 -1.81 7.28 15.03
C THR A 103 -1.27 8.65 15.41
N PRO A 104 -2.09 9.57 15.92
CA PRO A 104 -3.46 9.41 16.42
C PRO A 104 -4.59 9.70 15.39
N TYR A 105 -4.38 9.55 14.10
CA TYR A 105 -5.37 9.74 13.02
C TYR A 105 -5.94 11.18 12.99
N ARG A 106 -5.05 12.16 12.90
CA ARG A 106 -5.42 13.58 12.82
C ARG A 106 -6.11 13.92 11.51
N SER A 107 -7.03 14.86 11.57
CA SER A 107 -7.79 15.34 10.42
C SER A 107 -7.80 16.86 10.41
N PHE A 108 -7.61 17.45 9.23
CA PHE A 108 -7.51 18.90 9.06
C PHE A 108 -8.41 19.36 7.91
N CYS A 109 -9.10 20.46 8.12
CA CYS A 109 -9.81 21.17 7.05
C CYS A 109 -8.81 21.86 6.10
N PRO A 110 -9.23 22.35 4.93
CA PRO A 110 -8.30 22.98 3.97
C PRO A 110 -7.52 24.16 4.53
N ALA A 111 -8.14 24.96 5.41
CA ALA A 111 -7.48 26.12 6.00
C ALA A 111 -6.39 25.77 7.02
N HIS A 112 -6.47 24.58 7.61
CA HIS A 112 -5.53 24.12 8.66
C HIS A 112 -4.74 22.88 8.21
N SER A 113 -4.81 22.55 6.92
CA SER A 113 -4.03 21.43 6.35
C SER A 113 -2.54 21.68 6.51
N PRO A 114 -1.76 20.64 6.87
CA PRO A 114 -0.33 20.75 6.90
C PRO A 114 0.21 21.07 5.50
N GLU A 115 1.21 21.91 5.45
CA GLU A 115 1.94 22.23 4.22
C GLU A 115 3.30 21.53 4.22
N GLN A 116 3.78 21.21 3.02
CA GLN A 116 5.13 20.69 2.89
C GLN A 116 6.17 21.76 3.27
N THR A 117 7.01 21.43 4.25
CA THR A 117 8.03 22.36 4.78
C THR A 117 9.20 22.61 3.83
N VAL A 118 9.41 21.69 2.86
CA VAL A 118 10.48 21.83 1.89
C VAL A 118 10.30 23.08 1.04
N GLU A 119 11.33 23.92 1.04
CA GLU A 119 11.36 25.09 0.15
C GLU A 119 11.79 24.65 -1.25
N ALA A 120 10.84 24.59 -2.15
CA ALA A 120 11.02 24.31 -3.55
C ALA A 120 9.86 24.93 -4.35
N THR A 121 10.16 25.37 -5.56
CA THR A 121 9.16 25.86 -6.53
C THR A 121 9.39 25.11 -7.83
N PRO A 122 8.35 24.62 -8.52
CA PRO A 122 8.52 23.97 -9.80
C PRO A 122 9.07 24.99 -10.82
N GLU A 123 9.91 24.52 -11.71
CA GLU A 123 10.28 25.29 -12.90
C GLU A 123 9.10 25.36 -13.87
N PRO A 124 9.06 26.34 -14.77
CA PRO A 124 8.07 26.38 -15.84
C PRO A 124 8.02 25.04 -16.59
N ASP A 125 6.84 24.61 -16.97
CA ASP A 125 6.58 23.34 -17.68
C ASP A 125 6.99 22.06 -16.92
N THR A 126 7.14 22.13 -15.60
CA THR A 126 7.40 20.93 -14.78
C THR A 126 6.24 19.94 -14.88
N GLN A 127 6.58 18.69 -15.09
CA GLN A 127 5.62 17.57 -15.19
C GLN A 127 5.70 16.66 -13.97
N CYS A 128 4.59 16.04 -13.67
CA CYS A 128 4.54 14.95 -12.71
C CYS A 128 5.36 13.75 -13.21
N LEU A 129 6.34 13.30 -12.43
CA LEU A 129 7.22 12.19 -12.83
C LEU A 129 6.51 10.83 -12.97
N MET A 130 5.23 10.73 -12.59
CA MET A 130 4.46 9.48 -12.68
C MET A 130 3.52 9.42 -13.87
N CYS A 131 2.80 10.51 -14.17
CA CYS A 131 1.82 10.54 -15.26
C CYS A 131 2.26 11.43 -16.45
N MET A 132 3.34 12.18 -16.28
CA MET A 132 3.90 13.12 -17.29
C MET A 132 2.97 14.30 -17.63
N ASP A 133 1.88 14.48 -16.90
CA ASP A 133 1.04 15.66 -17.03
C ASP A 133 1.65 16.85 -16.26
N PRO A 134 1.37 18.12 -16.71
CA PRO A 134 1.87 19.30 -16.02
C PRO A 134 1.41 19.38 -14.56
N VAL A 135 2.29 19.84 -13.67
CA VAL A 135 1.94 20.17 -12.29
C VAL A 135 1.64 21.68 -12.17
N GLU A 136 0.99 22.07 -11.06
CA GLU A 136 0.78 23.48 -10.76
C GLU A 136 2.13 24.20 -10.48
N ASP A 137 2.17 25.51 -10.68
CA ASP A 137 3.37 26.36 -10.55
C ASP A 137 3.88 26.53 -9.11
N ARG A 138 3.25 25.86 -8.14
CA ARG A 138 3.57 25.92 -6.71
C ARG A 138 3.12 24.65 -5.97
N LYS A 139 3.59 24.49 -4.75
CA LYS A 139 3.06 23.47 -3.84
C LYS A 139 1.61 23.80 -3.48
N THR A 140 0.74 22.82 -3.64
CA THR A 140 -0.68 22.92 -3.29
C THR A 140 -1.12 21.61 -2.64
N TYR A 141 -2.40 21.50 -2.32
CA TYR A 141 -2.95 20.21 -1.92
C TYR A 141 -2.71 19.12 -2.98
N ASN A 142 -2.84 19.47 -4.27
CA ASN A 142 -2.70 18.50 -5.37
C ASN A 142 -1.27 18.35 -5.88
N THR A 143 -0.40 19.35 -5.69
CA THR A 143 0.97 19.35 -6.19
C THR A 143 1.96 19.19 -5.05
N MET A 144 2.70 18.09 -5.09
CA MET A 144 3.63 17.66 -4.06
C MET A 144 5.04 17.52 -4.60
N VAL A 145 6.03 17.70 -3.74
CA VAL A 145 7.45 17.57 -4.07
C VAL A 145 8.13 16.58 -3.13
N CYS A 146 9.14 15.87 -3.63
CA CYS A 146 9.98 15.02 -2.77
C CYS A 146 10.81 15.88 -1.81
N PRO A 147 10.74 15.67 -0.48
CA PRO A 147 11.49 16.47 0.48
C PRO A 147 13.00 16.17 0.47
N ALA A 148 13.42 15.06 -0.13
CA ALA A 148 14.81 14.64 -0.18
C ALA A 148 15.57 15.23 -1.38
N CYS A 149 15.10 15.01 -2.60
CA CYS A 149 15.76 15.54 -3.80
C CYS A 149 15.29 16.94 -4.20
N LYS A 150 14.10 17.36 -3.79
CA LYS A 150 13.48 18.68 -4.05
C LYS A 150 13.21 19.01 -5.53
N THR A 151 13.48 18.07 -6.41
CA THR A 151 13.33 18.22 -7.87
C THR A 151 12.24 17.36 -8.46
N ALA A 152 11.81 16.32 -7.74
CA ALA A 152 10.75 15.39 -8.16
C ALA A 152 9.38 15.91 -7.73
N TRP A 153 8.56 16.26 -8.73
CA TRP A 153 7.21 16.78 -8.54
C TRP A 153 6.15 15.76 -8.92
N PHE A 154 5.04 15.77 -8.22
CA PHE A 154 4.00 14.75 -8.33
C PHE A 154 2.61 15.34 -8.11
N HIS A 155 1.61 14.77 -8.73
CA HIS A 155 0.23 14.93 -8.27
C HIS A 155 -0.03 14.06 -7.04
N ARG A 156 -0.83 14.54 -6.11
CA ARG A 156 -1.26 13.81 -4.92
C ARG A 156 -1.84 12.43 -5.25
N ASP A 157 -2.69 12.35 -6.27
CA ASP A 157 -3.34 11.11 -6.68
C ASP A 157 -2.33 10.10 -7.25
N CYS A 158 -1.32 10.56 -7.96
CA CYS A 158 -0.25 9.70 -8.45
C CYS A 158 0.55 9.09 -7.29
N VAL A 159 0.91 9.92 -6.30
CA VAL A 159 1.59 9.45 -5.07
C VAL A 159 0.69 8.48 -4.30
N GLN A 160 -0.60 8.80 -4.15
CA GLN A 160 -1.54 7.92 -3.46
C GLN A 160 -1.67 6.56 -4.15
N ASN A 161 -1.76 6.54 -5.47
CA ASN A 161 -1.83 5.30 -6.24
C ASN A 161 -0.54 4.49 -6.12
N GLN A 162 0.62 5.13 -6.22
CA GLN A 162 1.90 4.46 -5.98
C GLN A 162 1.93 3.84 -4.58
N ALA A 163 1.54 4.59 -3.55
CA ALA A 163 1.54 4.10 -2.16
C ALA A 163 0.63 2.88 -1.97
N ILE A 164 -0.57 2.89 -2.60
CA ILE A 164 -1.48 1.74 -2.55
C ILE A 164 -0.86 0.51 -3.21
N HIS A 165 -0.21 0.66 -4.35
CA HIS A 165 0.40 -0.46 -5.07
C HIS A 165 1.69 -0.97 -4.42
N SER A 166 2.57 -0.07 -3.99
CA SER A 166 3.85 -0.40 -3.38
C SER A 166 3.71 -0.99 -1.98
N GLY A 167 2.72 -0.53 -1.20
CA GLY A 167 2.69 -0.82 0.23
C GLY A 167 3.90 -0.21 0.97
N PHE A 168 3.96 -0.43 2.28
CA PHE A 168 4.95 0.22 3.15
C PHE A 168 6.40 -0.25 2.91
N SER A 169 6.58 -1.49 2.45
CA SER A 169 7.89 -2.14 2.35
C SER A 169 8.79 -1.58 1.24
N ILE A 170 8.21 -1.02 0.17
CA ILE A 170 8.97 -0.52 -0.98
C ILE A 170 8.56 0.89 -1.42
N PHE A 171 7.70 1.57 -0.65
CA PHE A 171 7.27 2.92 -0.99
C PHE A 171 8.41 3.92 -0.81
N SER A 172 8.84 4.54 -1.89
CA SER A 172 9.94 5.50 -1.93
C SER A 172 9.74 6.51 -3.04
N CYS A 173 10.53 7.56 -3.04
CA CYS A 173 10.57 8.50 -4.16
C CYS A 173 11.06 7.80 -5.43
N PRO A 174 10.32 7.78 -6.54
CA PRO A 174 10.71 7.09 -7.77
C PRO A 174 11.95 7.69 -8.43
N HIS A 175 12.30 8.94 -8.11
CA HIS A 175 13.46 9.63 -8.66
C HIS A 175 14.75 9.36 -7.86
N CYS A 176 14.73 9.65 -6.56
CA CYS A 176 15.94 9.55 -5.73
C CYS A 176 15.96 8.33 -4.81
N GLN A 177 14.92 7.50 -4.85
CA GLN A 177 14.75 6.28 -4.05
C GLN A 177 14.85 6.50 -2.54
N ASN A 178 14.74 7.75 -2.08
CA ASN A 178 14.71 8.02 -0.65
C ASN A 178 13.41 7.51 -0.05
N GLU A 179 13.51 6.61 0.91
CA GLU A 179 12.38 6.02 1.63
C GLU A 179 12.00 6.90 2.83
N TYR A 180 12.91 7.09 3.76
CA TYR A 180 12.59 7.65 5.08
C TYR A 180 11.94 9.02 5.03
N ARG A 181 12.59 10.01 4.40
CA ARG A 181 12.05 11.38 4.31
C ARG A 181 10.78 11.42 3.49
N PHE A 182 10.76 10.67 2.38
CA PHE A 182 9.61 10.62 1.49
C PHE A 182 8.39 10.02 2.18
N VAL A 183 8.53 8.85 2.82
CA VAL A 183 7.45 8.19 3.57
C VAL A 183 6.92 9.10 4.68
N MET A 184 7.80 9.68 5.50
CA MET A 184 7.38 10.54 6.61
C MET A 184 6.59 11.76 6.15
N GLU A 185 7.07 12.44 5.11
CA GLU A 185 6.37 13.60 4.54
C GLU A 185 5.02 13.21 3.96
N MET A 186 4.96 12.12 3.18
CA MET A 186 3.72 11.65 2.58
C MET A 186 2.67 11.25 3.64
N LEU A 187 3.09 10.63 4.74
CA LEU A 187 2.20 10.32 5.87
C LEU A 187 1.65 11.60 6.52
N ILE A 188 2.48 12.62 6.72
CA ILE A 188 2.06 13.92 7.28
C ILE A 188 1.08 14.60 6.32
N MET A 189 1.33 14.52 5.03
CA MET A 189 0.45 15.06 3.99
C MET A 189 -0.82 14.24 3.76
N GLY A 190 -1.05 13.17 4.53
CA GLY A 190 -2.26 12.37 4.49
C GLY A 190 -2.31 11.33 3.37
N ILE A 191 -1.18 10.96 2.82
CA ILE A 191 -1.10 9.81 1.90
C ILE A 191 -1.25 8.52 2.71
N ARG A 192 -2.22 7.69 2.34
CA ARG A 192 -2.39 6.36 2.94
C ARG A 192 -1.37 5.40 2.35
N ILE A 193 -0.51 4.86 3.20
CA ILE A 193 0.46 3.83 2.84
C ILE A 193 0.05 2.52 3.53
N PRO A 194 -0.44 1.50 2.81
CA PRO A 194 -0.84 0.22 3.41
C PRO A 194 0.34 -0.49 4.07
N ARG A 195 0.11 -1.02 5.26
CA ARG A 195 1.13 -1.83 6.00
C ARG A 195 1.16 -3.27 5.49
N ARG A 196 1.51 -3.45 4.24
CA ARG A 196 1.66 -4.73 3.56
C ARG A 196 2.79 -4.64 2.53
N GLY A 197 3.15 -5.75 1.96
CA GLY A 197 3.98 -5.80 0.76
C GLY A 197 3.26 -5.23 -0.46
N PRO A 198 3.94 -5.18 -1.60
CA PRO A 198 3.35 -4.67 -2.83
C PRO A 198 2.16 -5.53 -3.29
N SER A 199 1.18 -4.89 -3.92
CA SER A 199 -0.07 -5.53 -4.32
C SER A 199 0.11 -6.64 -5.37
N TRP A 200 1.16 -6.58 -6.15
CA TRP A 200 1.48 -7.61 -7.13
C TRP A 200 2.03 -8.91 -6.52
N GLU A 201 2.42 -8.92 -5.25
CA GLU A 201 2.82 -10.12 -4.52
C GLU A 201 1.65 -10.85 -3.85
N GLU A 202 0.51 -10.16 -3.64
CA GLU A 202 -0.62 -10.70 -2.87
C GLU A 202 -1.34 -11.88 -3.53
N HIS A 203 -1.17 -12.11 -4.81
CA HIS A 203 -1.89 -13.14 -5.58
C HIS A 203 -1.00 -14.31 -6.01
N GLY A 204 0.19 -14.45 -5.43
CA GLY A 204 1.12 -15.51 -5.86
C GLY A 204 1.51 -15.42 -7.34
N ALA A 205 1.30 -14.26 -7.99
CA ALA A 205 1.53 -14.07 -9.42
C ALA A 205 2.97 -14.39 -9.85
N TYR A 206 3.87 -14.39 -8.88
CA TYR A 206 5.30 -14.67 -9.09
C TYR A 206 5.78 -15.94 -8.37
N GLU A 207 4.90 -16.70 -7.72
CA GLU A 207 5.30 -17.95 -7.06
C GLU A 207 6.04 -18.87 -8.02
N GLN A 208 5.55 -19.00 -9.25
CA GLN A 208 6.22 -19.78 -10.29
C GLN A 208 7.61 -19.25 -10.68
N LEU A 209 7.89 -17.96 -10.52
CA LEU A 209 9.20 -17.37 -10.78
C LEU A 209 10.20 -17.64 -9.64
N TYR A 210 9.71 -17.92 -8.44
CA TYR A 210 10.52 -18.30 -7.29
C TYR A 210 10.69 -19.82 -7.15
N GLU A 211 9.88 -20.60 -7.87
CA GLU A 211 10.05 -22.05 -7.93
C GLU A 211 11.32 -22.37 -8.70
N ARG A 212 12.32 -22.84 -7.96
CA ARG A 212 13.54 -23.34 -8.57
C ARG A 212 13.21 -24.60 -9.33
N HIS A 213 13.61 -24.68 -10.61
CA HIS A 213 13.47 -25.88 -11.40
C HIS A 213 14.02 -27.09 -10.66
N SER A 214 13.23 -28.16 -10.53
CA SER A 214 13.53 -29.28 -9.63
C SER A 214 13.45 -30.65 -10.31
N HIS A 215 13.21 -30.73 -11.62
CA HIS A 215 13.05 -31.99 -12.32
C HIS A 215 14.01 -32.18 -13.52
N CYS A 216 14.17 -33.43 -13.96
CA CYS A 216 15.04 -33.79 -15.05
C CYS A 216 14.29 -33.67 -16.39
N ASN A 217 14.81 -32.85 -17.32
CA ASN A 217 14.28 -32.61 -18.66
C ASN A 217 14.90 -33.54 -19.74
N ALA A 218 15.86 -34.40 -19.39
CA ALA A 218 16.42 -35.35 -20.36
C ALA A 218 15.34 -36.14 -21.06
N SER A 219 15.53 -36.38 -22.36
CA SER A 219 14.57 -37.15 -23.20
C SER A 219 14.13 -38.45 -22.54
N ASP A 220 15.11 -39.20 -22.03
CA ASP A 220 14.92 -40.39 -21.23
C ASP A 220 15.56 -40.21 -19.85
N CYS A 221 14.71 -40.15 -18.80
CA CYS A 221 15.20 -40.14 -17.45
C CYS A 221 15.50 -41.57 -16.99
N LEU A 222 16.77 -41.81 -16.65
CA LEU A 222 17.25 -43.14 -16.25
C LEU A 222 17.18 -43.38 -14.75
N PHE A 223 16.78 -42.35 -13.97
CA PHE A 223 16.68 -42.48 -12.51
C PHE A 223 15.43 -43.27 -12.12
N LEU A 224 15.60 -44.28 -11.27
CA LEU A 224 14.50 -45.15 -10.85
C LEU A 224 13.46 -44.41 -9.99
N GLY A 225 13.85 -43.35 -9.29
CA GLY A 225 12.96 -42.47 -8.54
C GLY A 225 12.10 -41.55 -9.40
N GLY A 226 12.39 -41.47 -10.70
CA GLY A 226 11.67 -40.62 -11.63
C GLY A 226 12.29 -39.25 -11.83
N ARG A 227 11.64 -38.42 -12.64
CA ARG A 227 12.15 -37.10 -13.06
C ARG A 227 12.14 -36.08 -11.94
N GLU A 228 11.19 -36.20 -11.00
CA GLU A 228 10.95 -35.27 -9.90
C GLU A 228 11.87 -35.47 -8.68
N GLU A 229 12.56 -36.61 -8.64
CA GLU A 229 13.44 -36.95 -7.53
C GLU A 229 14.91 -36.79 -7.95
N ALA A 230 15.75 -36.38 -6.98
CA ALA A 230 17.19 -36.23 -7.19
C ALA A 230 17.96 -36.50 -5.91
N GLU A 231 19.21 -36.87 -6.03
CA GLU A 231 20.14 -37.05 -4.92
C GLU A 231 20.96 -35.77 -4.71
N GLU A 232 21.41 -35.52 -3.50
CA GLU A 232 22.24 -34.36 -3.19
C GLU A 232 23.61 -34.44 -3.84
N GLU A 233 24.14 -35.63 -4.01
CA GLU A 233 25.45 -35.90 -4.63
C GLU A 233 25.38 -37.14 -5.50
N GLY A 234 26.43 -37.35 -6.31
CA GLY A 234 26.55 -38.56 -7.13
C GLY A 234 25.94 -38.45 -8.52
N PRO A 235 25.71 -39.62 -9.22
CA PRO A 235 25.27 -39.67 -10.62
C PRO A 235 23.83 -39.16 -10.82
N TRP A 236 23.03 -39.16 -9.76
CA TRP A 236 21.63 -38.77 -9.79
C TRP A 236 21.38 -37.34 -9.25
N LYS A 237 22.45 -36.60 -9.01
CA LYS A 237 22.37 -35.19 -8.70
C LYS A 237 21.78 -34.43 -9.88
N LEU A 238 20.77 -33.59 -9.60
CA LEU A 238 20.18 -32.69 -10.60
C LEU A 238 21.12 -31.48 -10.79
N LEU A 239 21.52 -31.24 -12.02
CA LEU A 239 22.24 -30.03 -12.45
C LEU A 239 21.25 -29.15 -13.22
N LEU A 240 21.19 -27.88 -12.84
CA LEU A 240 20.43 -26.89 -13.58
C LEU A 240 21.31 -26.26 -14.67
N CYS A 241 20.69 -25.88 -15.78
CA CYS A 241 21.37 -25.12 -16.83
C CYS A 241 22.01 -23.86 -16.24
N SER A 242 23.32 -23.69 -16.45
CA SER A 242 24.07 -22.56 -15.91
C SER A 242 23.71 -21.23 -16.56
N SER A 243 23.10 -21.24 -17.72
CA SER A 243 22.70 -20.04 -18.47
C SER A 243 21.26 -19.61 -18.20
N CYS A 244 20.27 -20.52 -18.22
CA CYS A 244 18.87 -20.16 -18.06
C CYS A 244 18.24 -20.63 -16.74
N ALA A 245 18.81 -21.63 -16.07
CA ALA A 245 18.26 -22.30 -14.89
C ALA A 245 16.83 -22.83 -15.03
N ALA A 246 16.26 -22.83 -16.25
CA ALA A 246 14.89 -23.26 -16.56
C ALA A 246 14.81 -24.73 -16.96
N GLU A 247 15.95 -25.37 -17.15
CA GLU A 247 16.05 -26.80 -17.45
C GLU A 247 17.05 -27.47 -16.51
N GLY A 248 16.80 -28.73 -16.19
CA GLY A 248 17.64 -29.56 -15.34
C GLY A 248 17.87 -30.96 -15.90
N THR A 249 18.98 -31.57 -15.51
CA THR A 249 19.25 -32.97 -15.85
C THR A 249 19.98 -33.69 -14.72
N HIS A 250 19.68 -34.95 -14.51
CA HIS A 250 20.59 -35.81 -13.72
C HIS A 250 21.91 -35.98 -14.46
N ARG A 251 23.02 -35.94 -13.75
CA ARG A 251 24.34 -36.14 -14.36
C ARG A 251 24.38 -37.38 -15.27
N CYS A 252 23.81 -38.49 -14.83
CA CYS A 252 23.78 -39.74 -15.58
C CYS A 252 22.90 -39.64 -16.83
N CYS A 253 21.79 -38.91 -16.75
CA CYS A 253 20.85 -38.78 -17.89
C CYS A 253 21.43 -38.02 -19.09
N SER A 254 22.40 -37.13 -18.84
CA SER A 254 23.15 -36.40 -19.89
C SER A 254 24.59 -36.94 -20.08
N GLY A 255 24.93 -38.09 -19.52
CA GLY A 255 26.25 -38.69 -19.66
C GLY A 255 27.41 -37.90 -19.07
N LEU A 256 27.12 -37.08 -18.08
CA LEU A 256 28.08 -36.17 -17.44
C LEU A 256 28.92 -36.93 -16.40
N ARG A 257 30.20 -36.53 -16.25
CA ARG A 257 31.08 -37.11 -15.22
C ARG A 257 30.66 -36.55 -13.82
N GLU A 258 30.98 -37.31 -12.76
CA GLU A 258 30.70 -36.89 -11.38
C GLU A 258 31.38 -35.56 -11.00
N SER A 259 32.51 -35.24 -11.60
CA SER A 259 33.24 -34.01 -11.41
C SER A 259 32.62 -32.79 -12.15
N THR A 260 31.62 -33.02 -13.02
CA THR A 260 31.00 -31.93 -13.77
C THR A 260 30.07 -31.15 -12.86
N SER A 261 30.34 -29.87 -12.71
CA SER A 261 29.55 -28.94 -11.88
C SER A 261 28.66 -28.00 -12.72
N ASN A 262 29.02 -27.79 -13.99
CA ASN A 262 28.30 -26.90 -14.89
C ASN A 262 27.78 -27.68 -16.09
N TRP A 263 26.55 -27.40 -16.47
CA TRP A 263 25.89 -27.96 -17.62
C TRP A 263 25.01 -26.88 -18.28
N GLU A 264 24.92 -26.91 -19.59
CA GLU A 264 24.02 -26.06 -20.37
C GLU A 264 23.03 -26.96 -21.16
N CYS A 265 21.78 -26.52 -21.25
CA CYS A 265 20.76 -27.21 -22.04
C CYS A 265 20.95 -26.94 -23.53
N ASP A 266 20.33 -27.74 -24.37
CA ASP A 266 20.46 -27.66 -25.83
C ASP A 266 20.05 -26.29 -26.40
N ASN A 267 19.18 -25.54 -25.69
CA ASN A 267 18.75 -24.18 -26.09
C ASN A 267 19.76 -23.11 -25.76
N CYS A 268 20.71 -23.40 -24.86
CA CYS A 268 21.69 -22.42 -24.34
C CYS A 268 23.13 -22.72 -24.75
N ALA A 269 23.40 -23.98 -25.21
CA ALA A 269 24.70 -24.46 -25.62
C ALA A 269 25.13 -23.97 -27.02
#